data_1df87d8d1b729aa5b84b26c74267fe3c
#
_entry.id   1df87d8d1b729aa5b84b26c74267fe3c
#
_cell.length_a   1.000
_cell.length_b   1.000
_cell.length_c   1.000
_cell.angle_alpha   90.00
_cell.angle_beta   90.00
_cell.angle_gamma   90.00
#
_symmetry.space_group_name_H-M   'P 1'
#
loop_
_entity.id
_entity.type
_entity.pdbx_description
1 polymer ?
#
loop_
_entity_poly.entity_id
_entity_poly.type
_entity_poly.pdbx_seq_one_letter_code
_entity_poly.pdbx_strand_id
1 'polypeptide(L)'
;MELESTSVFDKDIKKLDRHGRKELKGMIDKISVQPEMGKPMEHYSNVFSKRTEHRRLIWKVKKQEGVILLLMYKNRDEVYEELKRLKL
;
A
#
# COMPACT_ATOMS: atom_id res chain seq x y z
N MET A 1 9.91 -8.17 8.37
CA MET A 1 9.51 -6.78 8.68
C MET A 1 8.11 -6.76 9.27
N GLU A 2 7.88 -5.88 10.22
CA GLU A 2 6.54 -5.68 10.77
C GLU A 2 5.67 -4.91 9.79
N LEU A 3 4.35 -5.18 9.87
CA LEU A 3 3.37 -4.46 9.08
C LEU A 3 2.67 -3.42 9.95
N GLU A 4 2.62 -2.20 9.44
CA GLU A 4 1.85 -1.12 10.05
C GLU A 4 0.93 -0.53 8.99
N SER A 5 -0.10 0.19 9.42
CA SER A 5 -1.03 0.80 8.49
C SER A 5 -1.38 2.21 8.94
N THR A 6 -1.75 3.03 7.96
CA THR A 6 -2.28 4.38 8.23
C THR A 6 -3.79 4.32 8.46
N SER A 7 -4.33 5.38 9.03
CA SER A 7 -5.79 5.49 9.17
C SER A 7 -6.49 5.51 7.80
N VAL A 8 -5.82 6.04 6.79
CA VAL A 8 -6.34 6.03 5.41
C VAL A 8 -6.49 4.61 4.91
N PHE A 9 -5.44 3.80 5.06
CA PHE A 9 -5.49 2.40 4.67
C PHE A 9 -6.59 1.64 5.43
N ASP A 10 -6.69 1.87 6.72
CA ASP A 10 -7.70 1.21 7.56
C ASP A 10 -9.12 1.51 7.09
N LYS A 11 -9.39 2.75 6.66
CA LYS A 11 -10.67 3.13 6.10
C LYS A 11 -10.90 2.47 4.74
N ASP A 12 -9.85 2.38 3.93
CA ASP A 12 -9.95 1.78 2.60
C ASP A 12 -10.38 0.32 2.67
N ILE A 13 -9.81 -0.44 3.61
CA ILE A 13 -10.12 -1.88 3.71
C ILE A 13 -11.54 -2.14 4.20
N LYS A 14 -12.15 -1.20 4.91
CA LYS A 14 -13.55 -1.35 5.35
C LYS A 14 -14.53 -1.37 4.19
N LYS A 15 -14.15 -0.80 3.06
CA LYS A 15 -14.99 -0.75 1.85
C LYS A 15 -14.93 -2.02 1.02
N LEU A 16 -14.01 -2.92 1.33
CA LEU A 16 -13.78 -4.11 0.52
C LEU A 16 -14.79 -5.21 0.81
N ASP A 17 -15.24 -5.89 -0.25
CA ASP A 17 -16.01 -7.10 -0.11
C ASP A 17 -15.05 -8.28 0.16
N ARG A 18 -15.61 -9.49 0.24
CA ARG A 18 -14.83 -10.70 0.53
C ARG A 18 -13.74 -10.95 -0.52
N HIS A 19 -14.07 -10.78 -1.78
CA HIS A 19 -13.12 -10.98 -2.88
C HIS A 19 -11.97 -9.96 -2.80
N GLY A 20 -12.30 -8.70 -2.59
CA GLY A 20 -11.32 -7.64 -2.46
C GLY A 20 -10.38 -7.85 -1.28
N ARG A 21 -10.91 -8.31 -0.15
CA ARG A 21 -10.08 -8.60 1.03
C ARG A 21 -9.13 -9.76 0.79
N LYS A 22 -9.58 -10.79 0.10
CA LYS A 22 -8.75 -11.94 -0.24
C LYS A 22 -7.63 -11.55 -1.19
N GLU A 23 -7.95 -10.75 -2.19
CA GLU A 23 -6.98 -10.24 -3.15
C GLU A 23 -5.90 -9.40 -2.46
N LEU A 24 -6.32 -8.50 -1.58
CA LEU A 24 -5.39 -7.66 -0.82
C LEU A 24 -4.50 -8.49 0.10
N LYS A 25 -5.07 -9.47 0.78
CA LYS A 25 -4.29 -10.35 1.66
C LYS A 25 -3.18 -11.07 0.89
N GLY A 26 -3.49 -11.58 -0.29
CA GLY A 26 -2.50 -12.21 -1.15
C GLY A 26 -1.38 -11.26 -1.54
N MET A 27 -1.72 -10.00 -1.81
CA MET A 27 -0.73 -8.99 -2.15
C MET A 27 0.16 -8.66 -0.95
N ILE A 28 -0.44 -8.51 0.24
CA ILE A 28 0.31 -8.23 1.47
C ILE A 28 1.27 -9.39 1.77
N ASP A 29 0.84 -10.62 1.58
CA ASP A 29 1.71 -11.77 1.79
C ASP A 29 2.94 -11.71 0.87
N LYS A 30 2.75 -11.31 -0.38
CA LYS A 30 3.86 -11.18 -1.34
C LYS A 30 4.85 -10.10 -0.92
N ILE A 31 4.37 -8.92 -0.55
CA ILE A 31 5.26 -7.83 -0.17
C ILE A 31 5.93 -8.07 1.17
N SER A 32 5.36 -8.92 2.02
CA SER A 32 5.99 -9.32 3.26
C SER A 32 7.27 -10.12 3.00
N VAL A 33 7.30 -10.86 1.88
CA VAL A 33 8.49 -11.62 1.47
C VAL A 33 9.45 -10.74 0.67
N GLN A 34 8.93 -9.90 -0.21
CA GLN A 34 9.73 -8.99 -1.05
C GLN A 34 9.19 -7.58 -0.97
N PRO A 35 9.57 -6.82 0.07
CA PRO A 35 9.00 -5.48 0.29
C PRO A 35 9.19 -4.50 -0.86
N GLU A 36 10.23 -4.68 -1.66
CA GLU A 36 10.55 -3.77 -2.77
C GLU A 36 10.13 -4.32 -4.14
N MET A 37 9.22 -5.28 -4.16
CA MET A 37 8.78 -5.92 -5.40
C MET A 37 7.92 -5.03 -6.30
N GLY A 38 7.34 -3.98 -5.75
CA GLY A 38 6.45 -3.11 -6.49
C GLY A 38 7.19 -2.10 -7.36
N LYS A 39 6.40 -1.28 -8.07
CA LYS A 39 6.95 -0.20 -8.86
C LYS A 39 7.28 0.97 -7.94
N PRO A 40 8.52 1.49 -7.94
CA PRO A 40 8.86 2.67 -7.14
C PRO A 40 8.04 3.88 -7.59
N MET A 41 7.57 4.65 -6.62
CA MET A 41 6.83 5.87 -6.89
C MET A 41 7.81 7.04 -7.04
N GLU A 42 7.67 7.78 -8.14
CA GLU A 42 8.49 8.98 -8.35
C GLU A 42 8.22 10.01 -7.26
N HIS A 43 9.26 10.74 -6.88
CA HIS A 43 9.22 11.81 -5.88
C HIS A 43 8.98 11.35 -4.44
N TYR A 44 8.96 10.04 -4.19
CA TYR A 44 8.77 9.50 -2.84
C TYR A 44 9.82 8.43 -2.57
N SER A 45 10.63 8.62 -1.55
CA SER A 45 11.67 7.65 -1.17
C SER A 45 11.05 6.39 -0.56
N ASN A 46 11.46 5.23 -1.08
CA ASN A 46 11.06 3.93 -0.53
C ASN A 46 9.56 3.68 -0.52
N VAL A 47 8.83 4.33 -1.42
CA VAL A 47 7.39 4.14 -1.61
C VAL A 47 7.18 3.35 -2.89
N PHE A 48 6.38 2.29 -2.79
CA PHE A 48 6.14 1.36 -3.89
C PHE A 48 4.66 1.20 -4.15
N SER A 49 4.33 0.78 -5.36
CA SER A 49 2.94 0.50 -5.73
C SER A 49 2.83 -0.81 -6.45
N LYS A 50 1.71 -1.48 -6.28
CA LYS A 50 1.38 -2.69 -7.02
C LYS A 50 -0.12 -2.68 -7.31
N ARG A 51 -0.44 -3.00 -8.56
CA ARG A 51 -1.81 -3.02 -9.03
C ARG A 51 -2.47 -4.36 -8.74
N THR A 52 -3.71 -4.32 -8.23
CA THR A 52 -4.61 -5.46 -8.21
C THR A 52 -5.63 -5.26 -9.35
N GLU A 53 -6.69 -6.03 -9.37
CA GLU A 53 -7.67 -5.95 -10.46
C GLU A 53 -8.30 -4.55 -10.60
N HIS A 54 -8.75 -3.97 -9.50
CA HIS A 54 -9.47 -2.69 -9.52
C HIS A 54 -8.81 -1.59 -8.71
N ARG A 55 -7.75 -1.90 -7.97
CA ARG A 55 -7.14 -0.98 -7.03
C ARG A 55 -5.63 -1.02 -7.13
N ARG A 56 -5.00 -0.13 -6.38
CA ARG A 56 -3.55 -0.05 -6.29
C ARG A 56 -3.16 0.04 -4.82
N LEU A 57 -2.27 -0.85 -4.41
CA LEU A 57 -1.71 -0.84 -3.06
C LEU A 57 -0.45 0.03 -3.06
N ILE A 58 -0.39 0.96 -2.11
CA ILE A 58 0.77 1.84 -1.92
C ILE A 58 1.32 1.57 -0.53
N TRP A 59 2.63 1.36 -0.46
CA TRP A 59 3.29 1.12 0.83
C TRP A 59 4.67 1.75 0.85
N LYS A 60 5.16 2.00 2.05
CA LYS A 60 6.49 2.55 2.28
C LYS A 60 7.33 1.53 3.04
N VAL A 61 8.56 1.33 2.60
CA VAL A 61 9.49 0.44 3.30
C VAL A 61 10.41 1.29 4.17
N LYS A 62 10.30 1.09 5.47
CA LYS A 62 11.15 1.77 6.47
C LYS A 62 12.22 0.79 6.91
N LYS A 63 13.30 0.71 6.13
CA LYS A 63 14.34 -0.30 6.34
C LYS A 63 14.99 -0.24 7.71
N GLN A 64 15.30 0.95 8.17
CA GLN A 64 15.97 1.13 9.46
C GLN A 64 15.10 0.71 10.63
N GLU A 65 13.79 0.84 10.49
CA GLU A 65 12.82 0.46 11.52
C GLU A 65 12.33 -0.98 11.36
N GLY A 66 12.62 -1.61 10.23
CA GLY A 66 12.12 -2.95 9.95
C GLY A 66 10.62 -3.00 9.75
N VAL A 67 10.04 -1.96 9.13
CA VAL A 67 8.59 -1.79 9.00
C VAL A 67 8.18 -1.61 7.54
N ILE A 68 7.08 -2.26 7.16
CA ILE A 68 6.35 -1.98 5.93
C ILE A 68 5.09 -1.22 6.35
N LEU A 69 5.00 0.03 5.95
CA LEU A 69 3.84 0.88 6.26
C LEU A 69 2.86 0.87 5.10
N LEU A 70 1.69 0.27 5.30
CA LEU A 70 0.63 0.24 4.30
C LEU A 70 -0.05 1.60 4.29
N LEU A 71 0.12 2.35 3.20
CA LEU A 71 -0.33 3.74 3.12
C LEU A 71 -1.78 3.86 2.69
N MET A 72 -2.17 3.16 1.64
CA MET A 72 -3.52 3.24 1.09
C MET A 72 -3.79 2.10 0.11
N TYR A 73 -5.07 1.82 -0.13
CA TYR A 73 -5.50 0.83 -1.10
C TYR A 73 -6.73 1.37 -1.83
N LYS A 74 -6.48 2.12 -2.91
CA LYS A 74 -7.50 2.90 -3.61
C LYS A 74 -7.43 2.66 -5.11
N ASN A 75 -8.44 3.15 -5.85
CA ASN A 75 -8.37 3.16 -7.30
C ASN A 75 -7.29 4.17 -7.74
N ARG A 76 -6.91 4.11 -9.01
CA ARG A 76 -5.80 4.88 -9.55
C ARG A 76 -5.93 6.39 -9.33
N ASP A 77 -7.11 6.94 -9.59
CA ASP A 77 -7.31 8.38 -9.51
C ASP A 77 -7.21 8.88 -8.06
N GLU A 78 -7.79 8.12 -7.14
CA GLU A 78 -7.75 8.47 -5.72
C GLU A 78 -6.34 8.37 -5.12
N VAL A 79 -5.49 7.46 -5.64
CA VAL A 79 -4.13 7.30 -5.15
C VAL A 79 -3.34 8.60 -5.28
N TYR A 80 -3.37 9.22 -6.46
CA TYR A 80 -2.59 10.43 -6.70
C TYR A 80 -3.09 11.61 -5.87
N GLU A 81 -4.40 11.71 -5.68
CA GLU A 81 -4.97 12.75 -4.83
C GLU A 81 -4.55 12.58 -3.37
N GLU A 82 -4.57 11.33 -2.88
CA GLU A 82 -4.23 11.07 -1.49
C GLU A 82 -2.75 11.24 -1.21
N LEU A 83 -1.89 10.86 -2.16
CA LEU A 83 -0.45 11.04 -2.01
C LEU A 83 -0.05 12.49 -1.82
N LYS A 84 -0.77 13.42 -2.45
CA LYS A 84 -0.53 14.86 -2.28
C LYS A 84 -0.82 15.30 -0.85
N ARG A 85 -1.75 14.66 -0.18
CA ARG A 85 -2.14 14.99 1.20
C ARG A 85 -1.21 14.40 2.24
N LEU A 86 -0.59 13.28 1.90
CA LEU A 86 0.35 12.62 2.81
C LEU A 86 1.70 13.29 2.71
N LYS A 87 2.17 13.82 3.82
CA LYS A 87 3.51 14.39 3.90
C LYS A 87 4.48 13.24 4.24
N LEU A 88 5.00 12.66 3.23
CA LEU A 88 5.92 11.53 3.38
C LEU A 88 7.37 11.98 3.50
#